data_c8f0e43739a1f46851d01e2a313ae121
#
_entry.id   c8f0e43739a1f46851d01e2a313ae121
#
_cell.length_a   1.000
_cell.length_b   1.000
_cell.length_c   1.000
_cell.angle_alpha   90.00
_cell.angle_beta   90.00
_cell.angle_gamma   90.00
#
_symmetry.space_group_name_H-M   'P 1'
#
loop_
_entity.id
_entity.type
_entity.pdbx_description
1 polymer ?
#
loop_
_entity_poly.entity_id
_entity_poly.type
_entity_poly.pdbx_seq_one_letter_code
_entity_poly.pdbx_strand_id
1 'polypeptide(L)'
;LEYKDSGTWVQTWERLYGVNKTTGFVIDMPVHRLFWLNEDESKVKGMFVYANTSVFSDMWESYNPRTNGTIYKSHENINKVRKLAAALLDEDLEKAQSFYSANATFYDINMPKGQSMSLEQAKDSQKFFYENFEILSMDEYGYPDFLDYEHRASKVVLAWWDVRVKRKSDGKIINFINHETYTFNREGKIIRQSSYYNGAALNN
;
A
#
# COMPACT_ATOMS: atom_id res chain seq x y z
N LEU A 1 38.00 26.77 -1.75
CA LEU A 1 37.15 27.60 -0.89
C LEU A 1 37.98 27.94 0.36
N GLU A 2 38.43 29.20 0.48
CA GLU A 2 38.98 29.70 1.73
C GLU A 2 37.80 29.99 2.69
N TYR A 3 37.79 29.30 3.80
CA TYR A 3 36.86 29.60 4.89
C TYR A 3 37.44 30.79 5.69
N LYS A 4 36.59 31.74 6.04
CA LYS A 4 36.98 32.95 6.78
C LYS A 4 37.56 32.71 8.18
N ASP A 5 37.27 31.54 8.76
CA ASP A 5 37.79 31.13 10.05
C ASP A 5 38.86 30.06 9.84
N SER A 6 40.08 30.39 10.25
CA SER A 6 41.19 29.47 10.20
C SER A 6 40.99 28.26 11.10
N GLY A 7 41.15 27.08 10.59
CA GLY A 7 41.08 25.83 11.34
C GLY A 7 40.98 24.64 10.43
N THR A 8 41.39 23.48 10.93
CA THR A 8 41.28 22.22 10.21
C THR A 8 39.91 21.58 10.44
N TRP A 9 39.28 21.21 9.32
CA TRP A 9 37.98 20.59 9.31
C TRP A 9 38.05 19.21 8.65
N VAL A 10 37.42 18.24 9.27
CA VAL A 10 37.20 16.91 8.69
C VAL A 10 35.74 16.76 8.37
N GLN A 11 35.43 16.32 7.16
CA GLN A 11 34.08 16.10 6.70
C GLN A 11 33.85 14.61 6.46
N THR A 12 32.72 14.11 6.88
CA THR A 12 32.31 12.72 6.62
C THR A 12 30.91 12.66 6.03
N TRP A 13 30.73 11.75 5.08
CA TRP A 13 29.44 11.37 4.53
C TRP A 13 29.20 9.92 4.90
N GLU A 14 28.20 9.69 5.72
CA GLU A 14 27.94 8.41 6.33
C GLU A 14 26.51 7.98 6.06
N ARG A 15 26.24 6.70 6.19
CA ARG A 15 24.89 6.15 6.28
C ARG A 15 24.66 5.71 7.71
N LEU A 16 23.72 6.37 8.38
CA LEU A 16 23.25 5.94 9.71
C LEU A 16 22.18 4.88 9.53
N TYR A 17 22.51 3.65 9.96
CA TYR A 17 21.58 2.53 9.96
C TYR A 17 21.42 1.98 11.37
N GLY A 18 20.19 1.70 11.78
CA GLY A 18 19.88 1.07 13.05
C GLY A 18 18.45 0.60 13.13
N VAL A 19 18.20 -0.38 13.99
CA VAL A 19 16.86 -0.89 14.28
C VAL A 19 16.57 -0.68 15.76
N ASN A 20 15.47 0.01 16.07
CA ASN A 20 15.03 0.17 17.45
C ASN A 20 14.62 -1.18 18.01
N LYS A 21 15.26 -1.62 19.08
CA LYS A 21 15.05 -2.96 19.65
C LYS A 21 13.65 -3.17 20.23
N THR A 22 12.99 -2.10 20.66
CA THR A 22 11.66 -2.18 21.28
C THR A 22 10.55 -2.14 20.24
N THR A 23 10.66 -1.23 19.26
CA THR A 23 9.58 -0.97 18.31
C THR A 23 9.81 -1.58 16.93
N GLY A 24 11.04 -2.03 16.64
CA GLY A 24 11.41 -2.50 15.31
C GLY A 24 11.58 -1.38 14.28
N PHE A 25 11.44 -0.10 14.69
CA PHE A 25 11.59 1.02 13.77
C PHE A 25 13.01 1.06 13.18
N VAL A 26 13.09 1.19 11.85
CA VAL A 26 14.36 1.24 11.13
C VAL A 26 14.76 2.69 10.86
N ILE A 27 15.96 3.06 11.32
CA ILE A 27 16.63 4.30 10.91
C ILE A 27 17.58 3.94 9.76
N ASP A 28 17.42 4.61 8.63
CA ASP A 28 18.27 4.44 7.46
C ASP A 28 18.34 5.77 6.70
N MET A 29 19.40 6.54 6.94
CA MET A 29 19.51 7.88 6.37
C MET A 29 20.96 8.29 6.13
N PRO A 30 21.23 9.15 5.13
CA PRO A 30 22.52 9.80 4.98
C PRO A 30 22.73 10.82 6.10
N VAL A 31 23.97 10.90 6.58
CA VAL A 31 24.42 11.88 7.57
C VAL A 31 25.71 12.52 7.09
N HIS A 32 25.76 13.83 7.15
CA HIS A 32 26.98 14.59 6.89
C HIS A 32 27.44 15.22 8.20
N ARG A 33 28.70 14.98 8.58
CA ARG A 33 29.31 15.58 9.77
C ARG A 33 30.50 16.41 9.41
N LEU A 34 30.63 17.57 10.07
CA LEU A 34 31.77 18.45 10.05
C LEU A 34 32.38 18.46 11.43
N PHE A 35 33.63 18.06 11.54
CA PHE A 35 34.40 18.08 12.77
C PHE A 35 35.40 19.22 12.70
N TRP A 36 35.35 20.11 13.67
CA TRP A 36 36.32 21.18 13.82
C TRP A 36 37.41 20.78 14.83
N LEU A 37 38.66 20.78 14.41
CA LEU A 37 39.80 20.36 15.23
C LEU A 37 40.43 21.55 15.98
N ASN A 38 41.14 21.24 17.07
CA ASN A 38 42.00 22.22 17.75
C ASN A 38 43.24 22.52 16.93
N GLU A 39 44.08 23.48 17.38
CA GLU A 39 45.22 23.99 16.64
C GLU A 39 46.31 22.93 16.35
N ASP A 40 46.48 21.98 17.26
CA ASP A 40 47.44 20.86 17.10
C ASP A 40 46.81 19.62 16.46
N GLU A 41 45.55 19.73 16.01
CA GLU A 41 44.75 18.68 15.34
C GLU A 41 44.57 17.39 16.15
N SER A 42 44.86 17.42 17.44
CA SER A 42 44.80 16.26 18.32
C SER A 42 43.39 15.97 18.87
N LYS A 43 42.47 16.95 18.84
CA LYS A 43 41.16 16.85 19.43
C LYS A 43 40.08 17.56 18.62
N VAL A 44 38.87 17.01 18.64
CA VAL A 44 37.68 17.67 18.12
C VAL A 44 37.23 18.75 19.10
N LYS A 45 37.14 19.99 18.65
CA LYS A 45 36.57 21.14 19.38
C LYS A 45 35.09 21.25 19.23
N GLY A 46 34.58 20.90 18.07
CA GLY A 46 33.13 20.98 17.78
C GLY A 46 32.74 20.07 16.64
N MET A 47 31.44 19.79 16.57
CA MET A 47 30.86 18.99 15.51
C MET A 47 29.54 19.60 15.06
N PHE A 48 29.35 19.68 13.75
CA PHE A 48 28.07 19.99 13.12
C PHE A 48 27.54 18.74 12.45
N VAL A 49 26.25 18.46 12.61
CA VAL A 49 25.58 17.29 12.03
C VAL A 49 24.43 17.73 11.15
N TYR A 50 24.45 17.31 9.92
CA TYR A 50 23.37 17.51 8.97
C TYR A 50 22.72 16.17 8.68
N ALA A 51 21.50 16.00 9.11
CA ALA A 51 20.72 14.77 8.99
C ALA A 51 19.22 15.08 8.87
N ASN A 52 18.45 14.14 8.36
CA ASN A 52 16.98 14.25 8.38
C ASN A 52 16.47 13.95 9.79
N THR A 53 16.24 15.00 10.58
CA THR A 53 15.78 14.87 11.98
C THR A 53 14.34 14.34 12.09
N SER A 54 13.51 14.40 11.03
CA SER A 54 12.15 13.86 11.07
C SER A 54 12.13 12.35 11.31
N VAL A 55 13.16 11.64 10.88
CA VAL A 55 13.30 10.18 11.12
C VAL A 55 13.34 9.85 12.62
N PHE A 56 13.95 10.72 13.43
CA PHE A 56 13.95 10.54 14.89
C PHE A 56 12.58 10.83 15.50
N SER A 57 11.86 11.81 14.96
CA SER A 57 10.47 12.08 15.38
C SER A 57 9.59 10.86 15.10
N ASP A 58 9.68 10.30 13.89
CA ASP A 58 8.93 9.11 13.51
C ASP A 58 9.29 7.90 14.39
N MET A 59 10.57 7.76 14.76
CA MET A 59 11.01 6.74 15.71
C MET A 59 10.36 6.92 17.07
N TRP A 60 10.31 8.14 17.60
CA TRP A 60 9.64 8.42 18.89
C TRP A 60 8.14 8.20 18.82
N GLU A 61 7.50 8.56 17.70
CA GLU A 61 6.08 8.27 17.48
C GLU A 61 5.77 6.76 17.44
N SER A 62 6.75 5.92 17.07
CA SER A 62 6.56 4.47 17.06
C SER A 62 6.31 3.83 18.42
N TYR A 63 6.61 4.54 19.52
CA TYR A 63 6.29 4.11 20.88
C TYR A 63 4.84 4.38 21.28
N ASN A 64 4.13 5.24 20.55
CA ASN A 64 2.79 5.66 20.92
C ASN A 64 1.73 4.96 20.06
N PRO A 65 0.63 4.46 20.66
CA PRO A 65 -0.50 3.96 19.89
C PRO A 65 -1.06 5.08 18.98
N ARG A 66 -1.29 4.78 17.71
CA ARG A 66 -1.99 5.72 16.82
C ARG A 66 -3.49 5.57 17.02
N THR A 67 -4.17 6.70 17.23
CA THR A 67 -5.63 6.78 17.38
C THR A 67 -6.26 7.74 16.37
N ASN A 68 -5.61 7.94 15.23
CA ASN A 68 -5.96 8.93 14.22
C ASN A 68 -6.76 8.34 13.06
N GLY A 69 -7.73 7.53 13.34
CA GLY A 69 -8.62 6.95 12.36
C GLY A 69 -9.84 6.29 13.00
N THR A 70 -10.85 6.02 12.19
CA THR A 70 -12.07 5.32 12.58
C THR A 70 -12.23 4.06 11.74
N ILE A 71 -12.55 2.94 12.39
CA ILE A 71 -12.87 1.66 11.75
C ILE A 71 -14.39 1.48 11.84
N TYR A 72 -15.03 1.27 10.70
CA TYR A 72 -16.45 1.04 10.59
C TYR A 72 -16.72 -0.42 10.19
N LYS A 73 -17.60 -1.10 10.92
CA LYS A 73 -18.14 -2.42 10.57
C LYS A 73 -19.33 -2.35 9.60
N SER A 74 -19.96 -1.17 9.51
CA SER A 74 -21.06 -0.90 8.60
C SER A 74 -20.90 0.51 8.04
N HIS A 75 -20.80 0.62 6.73
CA HIS A 75 -20.62 1.89 6.02
C HIS A 75 -21.07 1.77 4.57
N GLU A 76 -21.47 2.89 3.95
CA GLU A 76 -21.93 2.88 2.55
C GLU A 76 -20.83 2.37 1.57
N ASN A 77 -19.55 2.62 1.86
CA ASN A 77 -18.46 2.13 1.03
C ASN A 77 -18.31 0.60 1.13
N ILE A 78 -18.58 0.00 2.29
CA ILE A 78 -18.68 -1.46 2.44
C ILE A 78 -19.79 -1.99 1.53
N ASN A 79 -20.96 -1.34 1.58
CA ASN A 79 -22.10 -1.76 0.74
C ASN A 79 -21.82 -1.57 -0.76
N LYS A 80 -21.01 -0.58 -1.15
CA LYS A 80 -20.55 -0.44 -2.54
C LYS A 80 -19.68 -1.60 -2.97
N VAL A 81 -18.76 -2.04 -2.12
CA VAL A 81 -17.89 -3.20 -2.40
C VAL A 81 -18.70 -4.48 -2.51
N ARG A 82 -19.71 -4.69 -1.65
CA ARG A 82 -20.66 -5.81 -1.77
C ARG A 82 -21.44 -5.79 -3.08
N LYS A 83 -21.92 -4.60 -3.48
CA LYS A 83 -22.63 -4.43 -4.76
C LYS A 83 -21.73 -4.63 -5.96
N LEU A 84 -20.45 -4.26 -5.84
CA LEU A 84 -19.43 -4.53 -6.86
C LEU A 84 -19.23 -6.05 -7.00
N ALA A 85 -19.02 -6.77 -5.90
CA ALA A 85 -18.86 -8.23 -5.91
C ALA A 85 -20.09 -8.92 -6.52
N ALA A 86 -21.31 -8.49 -6.17
CA ALA A 86 -22.54 -8.99 -6.76
C ALA A 86 -22.59 -8.72 -8.29
N ALA A 87 -22.20 -7.52 -8.74
CA ALA A 87 -22.17 -7.20 -10.16
C ALA A 87 -21.13 -8.04 -10.93
N LEU A 88 -20.00 -8.37 -10.30
CA LEU A 88 -19.00 -9.27 -10.90
C LEU A 88 -19.53 -10.72 -10.98
N LEU A 89 -20.25 -11.18 -9.97
CA LEU A 89 -20.88 -12.50 -9.97
C LEU A 89 -21.95 -12.61 -11.07
N ASP A 90 -22.72 -11.53 -11.28
CA ASP A 90 -23.76 -11.44 -12.33
C ASP A 90 -23.17 -11.15 -13.74
N GLU A 91 -21.86 -11.06 -13.88
CA GLU A 91 -21.14 -10.63 -15.11
C GLU A 91 -21.57 -9.26 -15.65
N ASP A 92 -22.19 -8.41 -14.80
CA ASP A 92 -22.63 -7.04 -15.13
C ASP A 92 -21.44 -6.05 -15.05
N LEU A 93 -20.63 -6.06 -16.10
CA LEU A 93 -19.42 -5.22 -16.18
C LEU A 93 -19.74 -3.71 -16.18
N GLU A 94 -20.85 -3.31 -16.74
CA GLU A 94 -21.26 -1.90 -16.77
C GLU A 94 -21.52 -1.41 -15.35
N LYS A 95 -22.32 -2.15 -14.60
CA LYS A 95 -22.60 -1.86 -13.19
C LYS A 95 -21.33 -1.94 -12.35
N ALA A 96 -20.50 -2.96 -12.52
CA ALA A 96 -19.24 -3.09 -11.80
C ALA A 96 -18.35 -1.85 -12.02
N GLN A 97 -18.21 -1.38 -13.26
CA GLN A 97 -17.41 -0.20 -13.58
C GLN A 97 -17.99 1.09 -13.02
N SER A 98 -19.30 1.18 -12.85
CA SER A 98 -19.96 2.38 -12.33
C SER A 98 -19.49 2.76 -10.91
N PHE A 99 -18.89 1.83 -10.17
CA PHE A 99 -18.35 2.11 -8.83
C PHE A 99 -16.99 2.80 -8.86
N TYR A 100 -16.28 2.77 -9.98
CA TYR A 100 -14.94 3.34 -10.12
C TYR A 100 -14.94 4.76 -10.67
N SER A 101 -13.90 5.49 -10.32
CA SER A 101 -13.54 6.74 -11.01
C SER A 101 -12.93 6.41 -12.37
N ALA A 102 -13.11 7.33 -13.35
CA ALA A 102 -12.53 7.16 -14.69
C ALA A 102 -10.99 6.96 -14.67
N ASN A 103 -10.31 7.53 -13.66
CA ASN A 103 -8.86 7.42 -13.49
C ASN A 103 -8.47 6.35 -12.45
N ALA A 104 -9.35 5.39 -12.19
CA ALA A 104 -9.04 4.32 -11.24
C ALA A 104 -7.85 3.47 -11.70
N THR A 105 -7.04 3.04 -10.75
CA THR A 105 -5.89 2.16 -10.98
C THR A 105 -6.10 0.82 -10.28
N PHE A 106 -5.67 -0.24 -10.95
CA PHE A 106 -5.80 -1.62 -10.49
C PHE A 106 -4.43 -2.25 -10.36
N TYR A 107 -4.19 -2.86 -9.24
CA TYR A 107 -2.99 -3.61 -8.94
C TYR A 107 -3.35 -5.06 -8.58
N ASP A 108 -2.60 -6.00 -9.13
CA ASP A 108 -2.70 -7.42 -8.82
C ASP A 108 -1.33 -7.90 -8.35
N ILE A 109 -1.28 -8.66 -7.26
CA ILE A 109 -0.03 -9.17 -6.69
C ILE A 109 0.79 -10.02 -7.66
N ASN A 110 0.13 -10.62 -8.67
CA ASN A 110 0.78 -11.43 -9.70
C ASN A 110 1.39 -10.58 -10.84
N MET A 111 1.17 -9.25 -10.84
CA MET A 111 1.81 -8.32 -11.78
C MET A 111 3.24 -7.97 -11.32
N PRO A 112 4.12 -7.59 -12.26
CA PRO A 112 5.44 -7.05 -11.92
C PRO A 112 5.32 -5.84 -10.98
N LYS A 113 6.24 -5.75 -10.00
CA LYS A 113 6.26 -4.66 -9.01
C LYS A 113 6.26 -3.29 -9.71
N GLY A 114 5.35 -2.42 -9.27
CA GLY A 114 5.22 -1.04 -9.76
C GLY A 114 4.37 -0.89 -11.02
N GLN A 115 3.84 -1.97 -11.58
CA GLN A 115 2.86 -1.92 -12.66
C GLN A 115 1.43 -1.85 -12.12
N SER A 116 0.55 -1.24 -12.90
CA SER A 116 -0.89 -1.19 -12.63
C SER A 116 -1.65 -1.13 -13.95
N MET A 117 -2.92 -1.52 -13.91
CA MET A 117 -3.84 -1.40 -15.03
C MET A 117 -4.71 -0.15 -14.88
N SER A 118 -5.12 0.44 -16.01
CA SER A 118 -6.20 1.41 -16.09
C SER A 118 -7.56 0.72 -15.93
N LEU A 119 -8.64 1.50 -15.78
CA LEU A 119 -10.01 0.98 -15.75
C LEU A 119 -10.36 0.20 -17.02
N GLU A 120 -9.92 0.66 -18.19
CA GLU A 120 -10.17 -0.02 -19.47
C GLU A 120 -9.43 -1.36 -19.55
N GLN A 121 -8.15 -1.38 -19.18
CA GLN A 121 -7.36 -2.60 -19.12
C GLN A 121 -7.93 -3.62 -18.12
N ALA A 122 -8.40 -3.14 -16.96
CA ALA A 122 -9.05 -4.00 -15.98
C ALA A 122 -10.36 -4.60 -16.51
N LYS A 123 -11.14 -3.83 -17.29
CA LYS A 123 -12.33 -4.32 -18.00
C LYS A 123 -12.01 -5.42 -18.99
N ASP A 124 -10.98 -5.23 -19.78
CA ASP A 124 -10.58 -6.25 -20.78
C ASP A 124 -10.04 -7.50 -20.10
N SER A 125 -9.29 -7.35 -19.01
CA SER A 125 -8.86 -8.47 -18.17
C SER A 125 -10.04 -9.23 -17.57
N GLN A 126 -11.08 -8.54 -17.12
CA GLN A 126 -12.28 -9.16 -16.55
C GLN A 126 -13.09 -9.90 -17.63
N LYS A 127 -13.21 -9.34 -18.84
CA LYS A 127 -13.84 -10.06 -19.99
C LYS A 127 -13.09 -11.35 -20.30
N PHE A 128 -11.75 -11.27 -20.41
CA PHE A 128 -10.91 -12.44 -20.63
C PHE A 128 -11.09 -13.48 -19.50
N PHE A 129 -11.24 -13.02 -18.25
CA PHE A 129 -11.53 -13.92 -17.14
C PHE A 129 -12.87 -14.65 -17.36
N TYR A 130 -13.94 -13.95 -17.72
CA TYR A 130 -15.26 -14.56 -17.98
C TYR A 130 -15.28 -15.48 -19.22
N GLU A 131 -14.43 -15.24 -20.20
CA GLU A 131 -14.28 -16.16 -21.35
C GLU A 131 -13.74 -17.53 -20.91
N ASN A 132 -12.87 -17.56 -19.89
CA ASN A 132 -12.16 -18.75 -19.44
C ASN A 132 -12.73 -19.38 -18.18
N PHE A 133 -13.41 -18.60 -17.35
CA PHE A 133 -13.93 -19.04 -16.06
C PHE A 133 -15.40 -18.58 -15.87
N GLU A 134 -16.14 -19.37 -15.12
CA GLU A 134 -17.46 -19.07 -14.59
C GLU A 134 -17.30 -18.83 -13.06
N ILE A 135 -17.72 -17.68 -12.55
CA ILE A 135 -17.73 -17.43 -11.10
C ILE A 135 -18.95 -18.12 -10.51
N LEU A 136 -18.73 -19.10 -9.65
CA LEU A 136 -19.82 -19.85 -9.00
C LEU A 136 -20.26 -19.22 -7.71
N SER A 137 -19.33 -18.63 -6.93
CA SER A 137 -19.62 -17.83 -5.75
C SER A 137 -18.47 -16.88 -5.40
N MET A 138 -18.82 -15.79 -4.70
CA MET A 138 -17.93 -14.85 -4.03
C MET A 138 -18.51 -14.58 -2.65
N ASP A 139 -18.12 -15.38 -1.67
CA ASP A 139 -18.63 -15.30 -0.31
C ASP A 139 -17.70 -14.47 0.57
N GLU A 140 -18.28 -13.66 1.49
CA GLU A 140 -17.47 -12.91 2.43
C GLU A 140 -16.72 -13.86 3.37
N TYR A 141 -15.38 -13.75 3.40
CA TYR A 141 -14.55 -14.44 4.37
C TYR A 141 -14.31 -13.52 5.57
N GLY A 142 -15.14 -13.66 6.59
CA GLY A 142 -15.24 -12.71 7.69
C GLY A 142 -16.24 -11.59 7.38
N TYR A 143 -15.87 -10.36 7.59
CA TYR A 143 -16.64 -9.17 7.20
C TYR A 143 -15.71 -8.06 6.73
N PRO A 144 -16.13 -7.22 5.76
CA PRO A 144 -15.28 -6.12 5.31
C PRO A 144 -15.25 -4.99 6.33
N ASP A 145 -14.07 -4.37 6.48
CA ASP A 145 -13.86 -3.18 7.30
C ASP A 145 -13.70 -1.95 6.43
N PHE A 146 -14.30 -0.82 6.83
CA PHE A 146 -13.99 0.48 6.26
C PHE A 146 -13.16 1.28 7.25
N LEU A 147 -12.02 1.77 6.76
CA LEU A 147 -11.03 2.55 7.49
C LEU A 147 -11.04 3.98 6.97
N ASP A 148 -11.31 4.93 7.86
CA ASP A 148 -11.19 6.36 7.58
C ASP A 148 -9.98 6.91 8.34
N TYR A 149 -8.87 7.10 7.60
CA TYR A 149 -7.61 7.56 8.17
C TYR A 149 -7.46 9.07 8.02
N GLU A 150 -7.04 9.74 9.08
CA GLU A 150 -6.60 11.15 9.00
C GLU A 150 -5.34 11.29 8.14
N HIS A 151 -4.44 10.31 8.23
CA HIS A 151 -3.22 10.29 7.42
C HIS A 151 -3.56 10.23 5.92
N ARG A 152 -3.18 11.27 5.17
CA ARG A 152 -3.48 11.45 3.74
C ARG A 152 -4.96 11.44 3.41
N ALA A 153 -5.83 11.66 4.39
CA ALA A 153 -7.29 11.59 4.24
C ALA A 153 -7.75 10.31 3.48
N SER A 154 -7.13 9.18 3.77
CA SER A 154 -7.35 7.92 3.06
C SER A 154 -8.62 7.23 3.56
N LYS A 155 -9.46 6.81 2.63
CA LYS A 155 -10.71 6.09 2.85
C LYS A 155 -10.60 4.73 2.18
N VAL A 156 -10.51 3.65 2.96
CA VAL A 156 -10.16 2.32 2.44
C VAL A 156 -11.14 1.27 2.95
N VAL A 157 -11.68 0.45 2.07
CA VAL A 157 -12.34 -0.81 2.44
C VAL A 157 -11.36 -1.95 2.28
N LEU A 158 -11.25 -2.78 3.31
CA LEU A 158 -10.56 -4.07 3.28
C LEU A 158 -11.60 -5.17 3.20
N ALA A 159 -11.48 -6.07 2.25
CA ALA A 159 -12.40 -7.19 2.07
C ALA A 159 -11.65 -8.49 1.77
N TRP A 160 -12.20 -9.59 2.23
CA TRP A 160 -11.73 -10.94 1.93
C TRP A 160 -12.88 -11.73 1.34
N TRP A 161 -12.60 -12.43 0.24
CA TRP A 161 -13.58 -13.22 -0.49
C TRP A 161 -13.14 -14.68 -0.57
N ASP A 162 -14.02 -15.59 -0.22
CA ASP A 162 -13.90 -17.00 -0.63
C ASP A 162 -14.49 -17.12 -2.03
N VAL A 163 -13.62 -17.30 -3.01
CA VAL A 163 -14.00 -17.29 -4.43
C VAL A 163 -13.97 -18.72 -4.95
N ARG A 164 -15.07 -19.11 -5.58
CA ARG A 164 -15.20 -20.38 -6.25
C ARG A 164 -15.48 -20.17 -7.72
N VAL A 165 -14.61 -20.71 -8.56
CA VAL A 165 -14.74 -20.60 -10.03
C VAL A 165 -14.69 -21.96 -10.68
N LYS A 166 -15.27 -22.05 -11.87
CA LYS A 166 -15.18 -23.22 -12.76
C LYS A 166 -14.40 -22.83 -14.01
N ARG A 167 -13.32 -23.54 -14.29
CA ARG A 167 -12.58 -23.37 -15.54
C ARG A 167 -13.39 -23.96 -16.70
N LYS A 168 -13.66 -23.17 -17.75
CA LYS A 168 -14.54 -23.58 -18.85
C LYS A 168 -13.91 -24.66 -19.75
N SER A 169 -12.58 -24.70 -19.84
CA SER A 169 -11.86 -25.62 -20.73
C SER A 169 -11.92 -27.09 -20.29
N ASP A 170 -11.97 -27.36 -18.99
CA ASP A 170 -11.93 -28.74 -18.44
C ASP A 170 -12.99 -28.98 -17.35
N GLY A 171 -13.78 -27.96 -16.99
CA GLY A 171 -14.80 -28.05 -15.97
C GLY A 171 -14.28 -28.10 -14.54
N LYS A 172 -12.98 -27.91 -14.32
CA LYS A 172 -12.36 -27.95 -13.00
C LYS A 172 -12.87 -26.85 -12.10
N ILE A 173 -13.25 -27.23 -10.86
CA ILE A 173 -13.63 -26.28 -9.80
C ILE A 173 -12.37 -25.85 -9.03
N ILE A 174 -12.16 -24.56 -8.89
CA ILE A 174 -11.02 -23.95 -8.22
C ILE A 174 -11.56 -23.03 -7.12
N ASN A 175 -11.03 -23.17 -5.90
CA ASN A 175 -11.36 -22.32 -4.76
C ASN A 175 -10.10 -21.57 -4.30
N PHE A 176 -10.23 -20.30 -4.00
CA PHE A 176 -9.15 -19.49 -3.48
C PHE A 176 -9.67 -18.32 -2.66
N ILE A 177 -8.86 -17.86 -1.71
CA ILE A 177 -9.13 -16.62 -0.98
C ILE A 177 -8.51 -15.46 -1.75
N ASN A 178 -9.32 -14.41 -1.95
CA ASN A 178 -8.89 -13.15 -2.53
C ASN A 178 -9.04 -12.04 -1.47
N HIS A 179 -7.93 -11.42 -1.08
CA HIS A 179 -7.95 -10.19 -0.29
C HIS A 179 -7.89 -8.98 -1.21
N GLU A 180 -8.79 -8.04 -0.99
CA GLU A 180 -8.88 -6.83 -1.79
C GLU A 180 -8.90 -5.58 -0.92
N THR A 181 -8.22 -4.54 -1.40
CA THR A 181 -8.27 -3.20 -0.81
C THR A 181 -8.83 -2.21 -1.82
N TYR A 182 -9.78 -1.39 -1.38
CA TYR A 182 -10.45 -0.40 -2.21
C TYR A 182 -10.28 0.98 -1.61
N THR A 183 -9.55 1.87 -2.29
CA THR A 183 -9.38 3.26 -1.86
C THR A 183 -10.44 4.13 -2.55
N PHE A 184 -11.11 4.96 -1.76
CA PHE A 184 -12.20 5.84 -2.23
C PHE A 184 -11.77 7.31 -2.26
N ASN A 185 -12.31 8.05 -3.23
CA ASN A 185 -12.25 9.51 -3.24
C ASN A 185 -13.38 10.13 -2.37
N ARG A 186 -13.41 11.45 -2.30
CA ARG A 186 -14.42 12.20 -1.52
C ARG A 186 -15.84 12.04 -2.08
N GLU A 187 -15.99 11.69 -3.36
CA GLU A 187 -17.27 11.45 -4.03
C GLU A 187 -17.76 10.01 -3.82
N GLY A 188 -17.01 9.19 -3.10
CA GLY A 188 -17.33 7.79 -2.85
C GLY A 188 -17.16 6.89 -4.07
N LYS A 189 -16.29 7.27 -5.03
CA LYS A 189 -15.85 6.40 -6.13
C LYS A 189 -14.54 5.73 -5.77
N ILE A 190 -14.36 4.50 -6.22
CA ILE A 190 -13.11 3.74 -6.06
C ILE A 190 -12.07 4.33 -7.02
N ILE A 191 -10.95 4.77 -6.49
CA ILE A 191 -9.81 5.32 -7.26
C ILE A 191 -8.64 4.35 -7.35
N ARG A 192 -8.63 3.33 -6.50
CA ARG A 192 -7.61 2.27 -6.51
C ARG A 192 -8.18 0.98 -5.95
N GLN A 193 -7.90 -0.12 -6.64
CA GLN A 193 -8.11 -1.48 -6.15
C GLN A 193 -6.79 -2.22 -6.15
N SER A 194 -6.55 -3.03 -5.12
CA SER A 194 -5.41 -3.95 -5.09
C SER A 194 -5.92 -5.32 -4.68
N SER A 195 -5.55 -6.35 -5.46
CA SER A 195 -5.99 -7.73 -5.27
C SER A 195 -4.79 -8.62 -4.92
N TYR A 196 -4.98 -9.47 -3.93
CA TYR A 196 -3.97 -10.35 -3.37
C TYR A 196 -4.51 -11.77 -3.28
N TYR A 197 -4.12 -12.62 -4.20
CA TYR A 197 -4.53 -14.03 -4.27
C TYR A 197 -3.42 -14.89 -4.90
N ASN A 198 -3.55 -16.20 -4.79
CA ASN A 198 -2.64 -17.11 -5.45
C ASN A 198 -3.05 -17.35 -6.91
N GLY A 199 -2.50 -16.55 -7.83
CA GLY A 199 -2.78 -16.69 -9.27
C GLY A 199 -2.38 -18.04 -9.87
N ALA A 200 -1.41 -18.75 -9.28
CA ALA A 200 -1.03 -20.10 -9.73
C ALA A 200 -2.17 -21.12 -9.57
N ALA A 201 -3.12 -20.88 -8.64
CA ALA A 201 -4.29 -21.74 -8.48
C ALA A 201 -5.19 -21.80 -9.74
N LEU A 202 -5.20 -20.73 -10.52
CA LEU A 202 -6.00 -20.64 -11.75
C LEU A 202 -5.37 -21.41 -12.93
N ASN A 203 -4.07 -21.69 -12.86
CA ASN A 203 -3.31 -22.35 -13.94
C ASN A 203 -3.11 -23.86 -13.72
N ASN A 204 -3.35 -24.36 -12.48
CA ASN A 204 -3.17 -25.76 -12.11
C ASN A 204 -4.50 -26.58 -12.27
#